data_950aef398213f6d851a974b9d41417a8
#
_entry.id   950aef398213f6d851a974b9d41417a8
#
_cell.length_a   1.000
_cell.length_b   1.000
_cell.length_c   1.000
_cell.angle_alpha   90.00
_cell.angle_beta   90.00
_cell.angle_gamma   90.00
#
_symmetry.space_group_name_H-M   'P 1'
#
loop_
_entity.id
_entity.type
_entity.pdbx_description
1 polymer ?
#
loop_
_entity_poly.entity_id
_entity_poly.type
_entity_poly.pdbx_seq_one_letter_code
_entity_poly.pdbx_strand_id
1 'polypeptide(L)'
;WIKRKLEPNQPNVWEPEFFGAAIAMQNLHPIAGHSAEACTEQMGIPGPWYDRLPHFKMNFTPSSGHELQSEFFVPRDRGYEAILAVEKLRDQITPHLFVTELRTIAADNLWMSMAYQRPSLAIHFTWKPEWPEVRQILPQIEAALEPFAVRPHWAKLFTLAPATLQSRYTRLAQFKEMVAKLDPAGKFRNDFLEKTIYAG
;
A
#
# COMPACT_ATOMS: atom_id res chain seq x y z
N TRP A 1 7.19 -11.64 -8.87
CA TRP A 1 6.81 -11.70 -10.29
C TRP A 1 7.45 -10.57 -11.07
N ILE A 2 8.03 -10.91 -12.23
CA ILE A 2 8.50 -9.93 -13.22
C ILE A 2 7.50 -9.92 -14.36
N LYS A 3 7.00 -8.73 -14.72
CA LYS A 3 6.08 -8.53 -15.84
C LYS A 3 6.69 -7.53 -16.80
N ARG A 4 6.67 -7.84 -18.09
CA ARG A 4 7.23 -6.96 -19.12
C ARG A 4 6.34 -6.93 -20.36
N LYS A 5 6.36 -5.82 -21.07
CA LYS A 5 5.83 -5.73 -22.42
C LYS A 5 6.76 -6.48 -23.38
N LEU A 6 6.19 -7.27 -24.28
CA LEU A 6 6.92 -7.86 -25.39
C LEU A 6 6.64 -7.02 -26.63
N GLU A 7 7.70 -6.63 -27.34
CA GLU A 7 7.58 -6.03 -28.68
C GLU A 7 7.39 -7.14 -29.73
N PRO A 8 6.78 -6.83 -30.88
CA PRO A 8 6.65 -7.78 -31.97
C PRO A 8 8.03 -8.38 -32.34
N ASN A 9 8.10 -9.70 -32.46
CA ASN A 9 9.31 -10.45 -32.77
C ASN A 9 10.41 -10.42 -31.68
N GLN A 10 10.14 -9.89 -30.49
CA GLN A 10 11.08 -9.98 -29.37
C GLN A 10 11.05 -11.40 -28.78
N PRO A 11 12.21 -12.08 -28.61
CA PRO A 11 12.24 -13.38 -27.97
C PRO A 11 11.80 -13.29 -26.51
N ASN A 12 11.00 -14.23 -26.07
CA ASN A 12 10.54 -14.32 -24.68
C ASN A 12 11.58 -15.09 -23.84
N VAL A 13 12.71 -14.43 -23.58
CA VAL A 13 13.82 -15.00 -22.79
C VAL A 13 13.74 -14.50 -21.36
N TRP A 14 13.97 -15.37 -20.41
CA TRP A 14 14.00 -15.08 -18.98
C TRP A 14 15.38 -15.33 -18.39
N GLU A 15 15.80 -14.46 -17.51
CA GLU A 15 16.99 -14.66 -16.71
C GLU A 15 16.72 -15.80 -15.72
N PRO A 16 17.65 -16.80 -15.63
CA PRO A 16 17.45 -17.94 -14.73
C PRO A 16 17.51 -17.55 -13.25
N GLU A 17 18.15 -16.44 -12.96
CA GLU A 17 18.29 -15.87 -11.62
C GLU A 17 18.03 -14.37 -11.65
N PHE A 18 17.41 -13.83 -10.61
CA PHE A 18 17.16 -12.41 -10.45
C PHE A 18 17.27 -12.01 -8.98
N PHE A 19 18.32 -11.28 -8.61
CA PHE A 19 18.63 -10.88 -7.24
C PHE A 19 18.61 -12.04 -6.22
N GLY A 20 19.19 -13.17 -6.56
CA GLY A 20 19.24 -14.37 -5.72
C GLY A 20 17.97 -15.22 -5.74
N ALA A 21 16.94 -14.82 -6.49
CA ALA A 21 15.72 -15.62 -6.68
C ALA A 21 15.82 -16.47 -7.96
N ALA A 22 15.52 -17.75 -7.85
CA ALA A 22 15.41 -18.66 -8.98
C ALA A 22 14.02 -18.60 -9.63
N ILE A 23 13.94 -19.01 -10.90
CA ILE A 23 12.65 -19.14 -11.60
C ILE A 23 11.78 -20.17 -10.90
N ALA A 24 10.51 -19.82 -10.63
CA ALA A 24 9.52 -20.76 -10.13
C ALA A 24 9.22 -21.84 -11.17
N MET A 25 9.01 -23.07 -10.70
CA MET A 25 8.70 -24.23 -11.54
C MET A 25 7.19 -24.48 -11.70
N GLN A 26 6.36 -23.67 -11.07
CA GLN A 26 4.90 -23.72 -11.12
C GLN A 26 4.29 -22.36 -10.81
N ASN A 27 3.01 -22.19 -11.09
CA ASN A 27 2.28 -20.99 -10.69
C ASN A 27 2.26 -20.87 -9.16
N LEU A 28 2.52 -19.68 -8.64
CA LEU A 28 2.57 -19.38 -7.22
C LEU A 28 1.57 -18.29 -6.86
N HIS A 29 0.96 -18.43 -5.67
CA HIS A 29 0.20 -17.36 -5.04
C HIS A 29 1.15 -16.38 -4.34
N PRO A 30 0.84 -15.06 -4.25
CA PRO A 30 1.65 -14.10 -3.48
C PRO A 30 1.83 -14.47 -2.00
N ILE A 31 0.83 -15.12 -1.42
CA ILE A 31 0.89 -15.63 -0.04
C ILE A 31 1.26 -17.10 -0.10
N ALA A 32 2.34 -17.46 0.59
CA ALA A 32 2.81 -18.85 0.63
C ALA A 32 1.72 -19.78 1.19
N GLY A 33 1.60 -20.96 0.57
CA GLY A 33 0.61 -21.99 0.97
C GLY A 33 -0.80 -21.78 0.42
N HIS A 34 -1.07 -20.68 -0.30
CA HIS A 34 -2.36 -20.46 -0.97
C HIS A 34 -2.36 -21.03 -2.39
N SER A 35 -3.55 -21.45 -2.89
CA SER A 35 -3.72 -21.89 -4.27
C SER A 35 -3.53 -20.73 -5.26
N ALA A 36 -2.77 -21.02 -6.33
CA ALA A 36 -2.57 -20.05 -7.42
C ALA A 36 -3.71 -20.06 -8.47
N GLU A 37 -4.80 -20.79 -8.27
CA GLU A 37 -5.91 -20.93 -9.22
C GLU A 37 -6.54 -19.60 -9.62
N ALA A 38 -6.65 -18.68 -8.67
CA ALA A 38 -7.18 -17.33 -8.90
C ALA A 38 -6.15 -16.35 -9.49
N CYS A 39 -4.88 -16.75 -9.58
CA CYS A 39 -3.84 -15.91 -10.16
C CYS A 39 -3.95 -15.87 -11.69
N THR A 40 -3.51 -14.74 -12.27
CA THR A 40 -3.32 -14.64 -13.73
C THR A 40 -2.18 -15.57 -14.16
N GLU A 41 -2.16 -15.91 -15.46
CA GLU A 41 -1.19 -16.85 -16.02
C GLU A 41 0.25 -16.40 -15.79
N GLN A 42 1.10 -17.33 -15.38
CA GLN A 42 2.51 -17.14 -15.04
C GLN A 42 3.41 -17.89 -16.02
N MET A 43 4.60 -18.32 -15.58
CA MET A 43 5.56 -19.14 -16.33
C MET A 43 6.01 -18.54 -17.67
N GLY A 44 5.97 -17.20 -17.78
CA GLY A 44 6.40 -16.52 -18.99
C GLY A 44 5.46 -16.67 -20.19
N ILE A 45 4.24 -17.15 -20.00
CA ILE A 45 3.25 -17.31 -21.07
C ILE A 45 2.73 -15.92 -21.51
N PRO A 46 2.97 -15.50 -22.77
CA PRO A 46 2.48 -14.21 -23.27
C PRO A 46 0.96 -14.13 -23.28
N GLY A 47 0.44 -12.91 -23.19
CA GLY A 47 -0.98 -12.66 -23.27
C GLY A 47 -1.30 -11.17 -23.22
N PRO A 48 -2.58 -10.78 -23.35
CA PRO A 48 -2.97 -9.38 -23.32
C PRO A 48 -2.67 -8.76 -21.95
N TRP A 49 -2.36 -7.46 -21.93
CA TRP A 49 -1.91 -6.77 -20.73
C TRP A 49 -2.91 -6.89 -19.56
N TYR A 50 -4.19 -6.85 -19.82
CA TYR A 50 -5.25 -6.93 -18.80
C TYR A 50 -5.34 -8.33 -18.14
N ASP A 51 -4.83 -9.39 -18.79
CA ASP A 51 -4.75 -10.75 -18.25
C ASP A 51 -3.36 -11.12 -17.72
N ARG A 52 -2.39 -10.22 -17.83
CA ARG A 52 -1.00 -10.50 -17.42
C ARG A 52 -0.47 -9.50 -16.41
N LEU A 53 -0.85 -8.21 -16.51
CA LEU A 53 -0.40 -7.18 -15.59
C LEU A 53 -0.97 -7.36 -14.18
N PRO A 54 -2.28 -7.61 -13.96
CA PRO A 54 -2.81 -7.92 -12.63
C PRO A 54 -2.25 -9.23 -12.07
N HIS A 55 -2.15 -9.35 -10.74
CA HIS A 55 -1.78 -10.62 -10.09
C HIS A 55 -2.93 -11.62 -10.10
N PHE A 56 -4.16 -11.13 -10.01
CA PHE A 56 -5.38 -11.93 -9.91
C PHE A 56 -6.28 -11.71 -11.11
N LYS A 57 -7.04 -12.74 -11.45
CA LYS A 57 -8.09 -12.69 -12.48
C LYS A 57 -9.16 -11.68 -12.11
N MET A 58 -9.77 -11.03 -13.10
CA MET A 58 -10.77 -9.97 -12.90
C MET A 58 -12.01 -10.39 -12.11
N ASN A 59 -12.36 -11.66 -12.16
CA ASN A 59 -13.53 -12.22 -11.45
C ASN A 59 -13.19 -12.75 -10.05
N PHE A 60 -12.00 -12.45 -9.54
CA PHE A 60 -11.55 -12.85 -8.22
C PHE A 60 -11.39 -11.65 -7.29
N THR A 61 -11.88 -11.80 -6.06
CA THR A 61 -11.64 -10.84 -4.99
C THR A 61 -10.55 -11.39 -4.08
N PRO A 62 -9.36 -10.77 -4.04
CA PRO A 62 -8.21 -11.32 -3.29
C PRO A 62 -8.36 -11.23 -1.77
N SER A 63 -9.36 -10.49 -1.28
CA SER A 63 -9.65 -10.31 0.15
C SER A 63 -10.66 -11.35 0.63
N SER A 64 -10.43 -11.93 1.82
CA SER A 64 -11.43 -12.76 2.50
C SER A 64 -12.49 -11.93 3.23
N GLY A 65 -12.27 -10.60 3.36
CA GLY A 65 -13.16 -9.67 4.03
C GLY A 65 -13.01 -9.64 5.56
N HIS A 66 -12.12 -10.42 6.12
CA HIS A 66 -11.86 -10.48 7.57
C HIS A 66 -10.51 -9.89 7.97
N GLU A 67 -9.56 -9.78 7.04
CA GLU A 67 -8.25 -9.20 7.27
C GLU A 67 -8.33 -7.70 7.55
N LEU A 68 -7.40 -7.23 8.37
CA LEU A 68 -7.17 -5.81 8.60
C LEU A 68 -6.05 -5.32 7.68
N GLN A 69 -6.04 -4.03 7.35
CA GLN A 69 -5.01 -3.48 6.48
C GLN A 69 -4.51 -2.12 6.99
N SER A 70 -3.22 -1.89 6.86
CA SER A 70 -2.59 -0.57 6.98
C SER A 70 -1.60 -0.35 5.84
N GLU A 71 -1.36 0.91 5.48
CA GLU A 71 -0.40 1.24 4.44
C GLU A 71 0.14 2.64 4.68
N PHE A 72 1.46 2.79 4.60
CA PHE A 72 2.18 4.00 4.96
C PHE A 72 3.09 4.43 3.82
N PHE A 73 2.99 5.71 3.44
CA PHE A 73 3.73 6.31 2.33
C PHE A 73 4.86 7.18 2.86
N VAL A 74 6.09 6.87 2.46
CA VAL A 74 7.30 7.63 2.78
C VAL A 74 7.95 8.14 1.51
N PRO A 75 8.84 9.17 1.53
CA PRO A 75 9.59 9.58 0.36
C PRO A 75 10.38 8.40 -0.21
N ARG A 76 10.32 8.22 -1.54
CA ARG A 76 10.94 7.08 -2.22
C ARG A 76 12.46 7.05 -2.06
N ASP A 77 13.10 8.20 -2.06
CA ASP A 77 14.54 8.36 -1.86
C ASP A 77 15.02 7.97 -0.45
N ARG A 78 14.10 7.96 0.54
CA ARG A 78 14.32 7.51 1.91
C ARG A 78 13.69 6.14 2.18
N GLY A 79 13.22 5.45 1.13
CA GLY A 79 12.45 4.20 1.27
C GLY A 79 13.23 3.08 1.94
N TYR A 80 14.51 2.92 1.62
CA TYR A 80 15.34 1.87 2.21
C TYR A 80 15.51 2.06 3.73
N GLU A 81 15.82 3.27 4.17
CA GLU A 81 15.97 3.57 5.60
C GLU A 81 14.63 3.38 6.35
N ALA A 82 13.50 3.72 5.71
CA ALA A 82 12.20 3.50 6.28
C ALA A 82 11.87 2.00 6.43
N ILE A 83 12.23 1.16 5.45
CA ILE A 83 12.12 -0.30 5.55
C ILE A 83 12.94 -0.81 6.74
N LEU A 84 14.19 -0.37 6.88
CA LEU A 84 15.04 -0.78 8.00
C LEU A 84 14.51 -0.31 9.36
N ALA A 85 13.82 0.83 9.40
CA ALA A 85 13.19 1.31 10.64
C ALA A 85 12.02 0.40 11.04
N VAL A 86 11.19 -0.03 10.10
CA VAL A 86 10.09 -0.97 10.34
C VAL A 86 10.60 -2.37 10.66
N GLU A 87 11.68 -2.81 10.02
CA GLU A 87 12.29 -4.12 10.23
C GLU A 87 12.72 -4.36 11.69
N LYS A 88 13.04 -3.31 12.42
CA LYS A 88 13.34 -3.39 13.86
C LYS A 88 12.14 -3.85 14.71
N LEU A 89 10.94 -3.75 14.17
CA LEU A 89 9.70 -4.18 14.81
C LEU A 89 9.25 -5.58 14.34
N ARG A 90 10.07 -6.29 13.56
CA ARG A 90 9.75 -7.57 12.94
C ARG A 90 9.14 -8.57 13.92
N ASP A 91 9.75 -8.75 15.09
CA ASP A 91 9.33 -9.76 16.06
C ASP A 91 7.94 -9.48 16.64
N GLN A 92 7.49 -8.21 16.62
CA GLN A 92 6.14 -7.80 17.02
C GLN A 92 5.16 -7.90 15.86
N ILE A 93 5.60 -7.62 14.64
CA ILE A 93 4.77 -7.60 13.42
C ILE A 93 4.47 -9.03 12.94
N THR A 94 5.49 -9.89 12.85
CA THR A 94 5.40 -11.20 12.21
C THR A 94 4.28 -12.10 12.74
N PRO A 95 4.01 -12.19 14.05
CA PRO A 95 2.95 -13.07 14.56
C PRO A 95 1.55 -12.71 14.04
N HIS A 96 1.31 -11.43 13.73
CA HIS A 96 0.02 -10.85 13.38
C HIS A 96 -0.12 -10.52 11.88
N LEU A 97 0.93 -10.77 11.10
CA LEU A 97 1.00 -10.42 9.68
C LEU A 97 0.65 -11.62 8.80
N PHE A 98 -0.15 -11.42 7.76
CA PHE A 98 -0.26 -12.35 6.64
C PHE A 98 0.80 -12.06 5.57
N VAL A 99 0.87 -10.83 5.13
CA VAL A 99 1.80 -10.41 4.07
C VAL A 99 2.08 -8.92 4.16
N THR A 100 3.30 -8.54 3.76
CA THR A 100 3.66 -7.15 3.49
C THR A 100 3.98 -6.98 2.01
N GLU A 101 3.68 -5.81 1.47
CA GLU A 101 4.00 -5.45 0.09
C GLU A 101 4.68 -4.08 0.05
N LEU A 102 5.69 -3.97 -0.78
CA LEU A 102 6.39 -2.71 -1.07
C LEU A 102 5.99 -2.23 -2.46
N ARG A 103 5.49 -1.00 -2.56
CA ARG A 103 5.03 -0.40 -3.81
C ARG A 103 5.71 0.94 -4.05
N THR A 104 6.24 1.16 -5.25
CA THR A 104 6.71 2.48 -5.66
C THR A 104 5.61 3.22 -6.39
N ILE A 105 5.35 4.46 -5.97
CA ILE A 105 4.29 5.30 -6.50
C ILE A 105 4.90 6.60 -7.04
N ALA A 106 4.52 6.98 -8.25
CA ALA A 106 4.91 8.28 -8.83
C ALA A 106 4.24 9.43 -8.05
N ALA A 107 4.88 10.59 -8.05
CA ALA A 107 4.25 11.80 -7.55
C ALA A 107 3.04 12.20 -8.41
N ASP A 108 2.06 12.80 -7.79
CA ASP A 108 0.90 13.40 -8.45
C ASP A 108 0.63 14.84 -7.97
N ASN A 109 -0.42 15.47 -8.52
CA ASN A 109 -0.85 16.82 -8.16
C ASN A 109 -2.23 16.86 -7.48
N LEU A 110 -2.70 15.74 -6.95
CA LEU A 110 -4.00 15.63 -6.27
C LEU A 110 -3.86 16.02 -4.80
N TRP A 111 -4.52 17.08 -4.36
CA TRP A 111 -4.31 17.75 -3.06
C TRP A 111 -4.29 16.85 -1.84
N MET A 112 -5.15 15.83 -1.81
CA MET A 112 -5.28 14.90 -0.69
C MET A 112 -4.63 13.53 -0.97
N SER A 113 -3.84 13.42 -2.05
CA SER A 113 -3.09 12.20 -2.33
C SER A 113 -1.93 12.01 -1.34
N MET A 114 -1.70 10.77 -0.94
CA MET A 114 -0.52 10.39 -0.18
C MET A 114 0.77 10.62 -0.97
N ALA A 115 0.69 10.64 -2.32
CA ALA A 115 1.81 10.88 -3.22
C ALA A 115 1.86 12.34 -3.76
N TYR A 116 1.07 13.28 -3.19
CA TYR A 116 1.05 14.67 -3.63
C TYR A 116 2.46 15.27 -3.65
N GLN A 117 2.93 15.65 -4.86
CA GLN A 117 4.25 16.22 -5.15
C GLN A 117 5.44 15.45 -4.55
N ARG A 118 5.29 14.15 -4.30
CA ARG A 118 6.31 13.34 -3.66
C ARG A 118 6.30 11.91 -4.20
N PRO A 119 7.29 11.50 -5.03
CA PRO A 119 7.46 10.08 -5.32
C PRO A 119 7.58 9.30 -4.02
N SER A 120 6.81 8.25 -3.88
CA SER A 120 6.67 7.54 -2.60
C SER A 120 7.01 6.07 -2.72
N LEU A 121 7.47 5.50 -1.61
CA LEU A 121 7.41 4.08 -1.30
C LEU A 121 6.23 3.87 -0.35
N ALA A 122 5.31 2.98 -0.69
CA ALA A 122 4.28 2.50 0.22
C ALA A 122 4.73 1.18 0.85
N ILE A 123 4.58 1.09 2.17
CA ILE A 123 4.78 -0.11 2.96
C ILE A 123 3.38 -0.56 3.40
N HIS A 124 2.90 -1.64 2.81
CA HIS A 124 1.57 -2.19 3.04
C HIS A 124 1.63 -3.42 3.94
N PHE A 125 0.67 -3.53 4.85
CA PHE A 125 0.50 -4.66 5.74
C PHE A 125 -0.92 -5.21 5.60
N THR A 126 -1.03 -6.50 5.35
CA THR A 126 -2.27 -7.27 5.50
C THR A 126 -2.16 -8.08 6.78
N TRP A 127 -2.95 -7.70 7.77
CA TRP A 127 -2.94 -8.28 9.11
C TRP A 127 -3.97 -9.40 9.25
N LYS A 128 -3.71 -10.31 10.16
CA LYS A 128 -4.74 -11.20 10.70
C LYS A 128 -5.84 -10.37 11.36
N PRO A 129 -7.08 -10.90 11.51
CA PRO A 129 -8.19 -10.19 12.15
C PRO A 129 -8.01 -10.09 13.68
N GLU A 130 -6.86 -9.62 14.12
CA GLU A 130 -6.41 -9.54 15.52
C GLU A 130 -6.29 -8.04 15.90
N TRP A 131 -7.44 -7.34 15.90
CA TRP A 131 -7.48 -5.90 16.14
C TRP A 131 -6.83 -5.44 17.45
N PRO A 132 -7.04 -6.12 18.61
CA PRO A 132 -6.41 -5.70 19.85
C PRO A 132 -4.87 -5.62 19.77
N GLU A 133 -4.24 -6.54 19.06
CA GLU A 133 -2.80 -6.65 18.88
C GLU A 133 -2.31 -5.65 17.83
N VAL A 134 -2.96 -5.61 16.67
CA VAL A 134 -2.64 -4.68 15.58
C VAL A 134 -2.73 -3.23 16.06
N ARG A 135 -3.74 -2.89 16.86
CA ARG A 135 -3.91 -1.56 17.44
C ARG A 135 -2.73 -1.12 18.32
N GLN A 136 -2.01 -2.06 18.92
CA GLN A 136 -0.83 -1.75 19.74
C GLN A 136 0.44 -1.60 18.90
N ILE A 137 0.48 -2.26 17.73
CA ILE A 137 1.63 -2.23 16.81
C ILE A 137 1.62 -0.95 15.95
N LEU A 138 0.44 -0.51 15.49
CA LEU A 138 0.31 0.64 14.59
C LEU A 138 1.05 1.90 15.10
N PRO A 139 0.90 2.35 16.37
CA PRO A 139 1.62 3.52 16.86
C PRO A 139 3.15 3.35 16.83
N GLN A 140 3.65 2.13 16.97
CA GLN A 140 5.09 1.86 16.93
C GLN A 140 5.63 1.96 15.50
N ILE A 141 4.88 1.46 14.52
CA ILE A 141 5.21 1.62 13.10
C ILE A 141 5.17 3.11 12.73
N GLU A 142 4.14 3.82 13.14
CA GLU A 142 3.99 5.26 12.88
C GLU A 142 5.13 6.07 13.51
N ALA A 143 5.53 5.75 14.73
CA ALA A 143 6.69 6.38 15.39
C ALA A 143 8.01 6.07 14.67
N ALA A 144 8.21 4.83 14.21
CA ALA A 144 9.37 4.45 13.42
C ALA A 144 9.43 5.18 12.06
N LEU A 145 8.28 5.50 11.49
CA LEU A 145 8.15 6.18 10.20
C LEU A 145 8.03 7.72 10.31
N GLU A 146 7.90 8.25 11.52
CA GLU A 146 7.78 9.70 11.76
C GLU A 146 8.92 10.52 11.12
N PRO A 147 10.22 10.12 11.24
CA PRO A 147 11.36 10.85 10.65
C PRO A 147 11.31 10.96 9.12
N PHE A 148 10.44 10.20 8.47
CA PHE A 148 10.23 10.18 7.02
C PHE A 148 8.98 10.97 6.59
N ALA A 149 8.38 11.74 7.48
CA ALA A 149 7.14 12.49 7.21
C ALA A 149 6.05 11.59 6.59
N VAL A 150 5.80 10.44 7.24
CA VAL A 150 4.87 9.41 6.78
C VAL A 150 3.46 9.96 6.55
N ARG A 151 2.81 9.47 5.49
CA ARG A 151 1.38 9.69 5.21
C ARG A 151 0.67 8.34 5.20
N PRO A 152 -0.35 8.11 6.03
CA PRO A 152 -1.12 6.87 6.00
C PRO A 152 -2.10 6.86 4.82
N HIS A 153 -2.50 5.67 4.41
CA HIS A 153 -3.57 5.50 3.43
C HIS A 153 -4.94 5.83 4.06
N TRP A 154 -5.69 6.77 3.46
CA TRP A 154 -6.95 7.28 4.00
C TRP A 154 -8.02 6.22 4.31
N ALA A 155 -8.07 5.15 3.52
CA ALA A 155 -9.08 4.09 3.66
C ALA A 155 -8.58 2.86 4.42
N LYS A 156 -7.46 2.97 5.15
CA LYS A 156 -6.87 1.86 5.91
C LYS A 156 -6.62 2.27 7.36
N LEU A 157 -6.20 1.33 8.19
CA LEU A 157 -5.99 1.57 9.61
C LEU A 157 -4.73 2.41 9.87
N PHE A 158 -4.89 3.41 10.70
CA PHE A 158 -3.80 4.22 11.26
C PHE A 158 -4.24 4.85 12.60
N THR A 159 -3.28 5.31 13.38
CA THR A 159 -3.51 5.90 14.71
C THR A 159 -2.91 7.30 14.85
N LEU A 160 -2.32 7.86 13.79
CA LEU A 160 -1.74 9.21 13.80
C LEU A 160 -2.71 10.24 14.35
N ALA A 161 -2.21 11.06 15.29
CA ALA A 161 -3.00 12.16 15.82
C ALA A 161 -3.44 13.13 14.70
N PRO A 162 -4.66 13.70 14.78
CA PRO A 162 -5.20 14.57 13.73
C PRO A 162 -4.26 15.73 13.36
N ALA A 163 -3.66 16.40 14.33
CA ALA A 163 -2.72 17.50 14.08
C ALA A 163 -1.49 17.04 13.28
N THR A 164 -0.92 15.89 13.62
CA THR A 164 0.20 15.28 12.88
C THR A 164 -0.23 14.93 11.47
N LEU A 165 -1.37 14.26 11.31
CA LEU A 165 -1.91 13.90 10.01
C LEU A 165 -2.11 15.13 9.12
N GLN A 166 -2.78 16.15 9.65
CA GLN A 166 -3.08 17.40 8.94
C GLN A 166 -1.82 18.13 8.48
N SER A 167 -0.76 18.16 9.31
CA SER A 167 0.52 18.78 8.96
C SER A 167 1.20 18.18 7.73
N ARG A 168 0.83 16.93 7.34
CA ARG A 168 1.40 16.24 6.19
C ARG A 168 0.79 16.66 4.83
N TYR A 169 -0.31 17.41 4.83
CA TYR A 169 -1.05 17.79 3.63
C TYR A 169 -1.05 19.32 3.43
N THR A 170 -0.13 19.79 2.61
CA THR A 170 0.12 21.23 2.37
C THR A 170 -1.08 21.96 1.74
N ARG A 171 -2.01 21.21 1.12
CA ARG A 171 -3.22 21.74 0.47
C ARG A 171 -4.49 21.52 1.28
N LEU A 172 -4.36 21.15 2.54
CA LEU A 172 -5.52 20.86 3.39
C LEU A 172 -6.43 22.08 3.57
N ALA A 173 -5.88 23.29 3.74
CA ALA A 173 -6.68 24.51 3.86
C ALA A 173 -7.54 24.74 2.62
N GLN A 174 -6.94 24.67 1.44
CA GLN A 174 -7.67 24.81 0.16
C GLN A 174 -8.71 23.71 -0.04
N PHE A 175 -8.39 22.47 0.40
CA PHE A 175 -9.36 21.39 0.38
C PHE A 175 -10.57 21.69 1.27
N LYS A 176 -10.36 22.16 2.50
CA LYS A 176 -11.43 22.56 3.42
C LYS A 176 -12.30 23.69 2.84
N GLU A 177 -11.68 24.70 2.25
CA GLU A 177 -12.39 25.81 1.58
C GLU A 177 -13.24 25.31 0.41
N MET A 178 -12.70 24.41 -0.43
CA MET A 178 -13.43 23.81 -1.53
C MET A 178 -14.65 23.02 -1.02
N VAL A 179 -14.47 22.21 0.01
CA VAL A 179 -15.57 21.42 0.61
C VAL A 179 -16.63 22.33 1.18
N ALA A 180 -16.28 23.39 1.92
CA ALA A 180 -17.23 24.35 2.47
C ALA A 180 -18.06 25.05 1.38
N LYS A 181 -17.45 25.29 0.20
CA LYS A 181 -18.15 25.89 -0.95
C LYS A 181 -19.09 24.90 -1.66
N LEU A 182 -18.69 23.64 -1.81
CA LEU A 182 -19.44 22.64 -2.60
C LEU A 182 -20.44 21.86 -1.75
N ASP A 183 -20.19 21.73 -0.46
CA ASP A 183 -21.04 21.05 0.52
C ASP A 183 -21.30 21.94 1.76
N PRO A 184 -21.98 23.08 1.59
CA PRO A 184 -22.21 24.02 2.69
C PRO A 184 -23.08 23.43 3.81
N ALA A 185 -23.88 22.40 3.50
CA ALA A 185 -24.73 21.72 4.48
C ALA A 185 -24.01 20.53 5.17
N GLY A 186 -22.78 20.19 4.78
CA GLY A 186 -22.02 19.11 5.37
C GLY A 186 -22.59 17.71 5.08
N LYS A 187 -23.32 17.54 3.97
CA LYS A 187 -23.99 16.28 3.62
C LYS A 187 -23.02 15.10 3.42
N PHE A 188 -21.80 15.39 2.96
CA PHE A 188 -20.75 14.39 2.70
C PHE A 188 -19.74 14.26 3.84
N ARG A 189 -20.02 14.85 5.00
CA ARG A 189 -19.21 14.70 6.21
C ARG A 189 -19.60 13.42 6.96
N ASN A 190 -18.63 12.82 7.64
CA ASN A 190 -18.82 11.67 8.50
C ASN A 190 -17.84 11.72 9.69
N ASP A 191 -18.01 10.81 10.64
CA ASP A 191 -17.19 10.74 11.86
C ASP A 191 -15.68 10.66 11.58
N PHE A 192 -15.29 9.98 10.52
CA PHE A 192 -13.88 9.87 10.13
C PHE A 192 -13.32 11.23 9.72
N LEU A 193 -14.01 11.96 8.85
CA LEU A 193 -13.61 13.30 8.42
C LEU A 193 -13.60 14.29 9.57
N GLU A 194 -14.63 14.23 10.44
CA GLU A 194 -14.68 15.08 11.64
C GLU A 194 -13.46 14.87 12.52
N LYS A 195 -13.11 13.61 12.80
CA LYS A 195 -12.00 13.23 13.68
C LYS A 195 -10.62 13.47 13.06
N THR A 196 -10.47 13.39 11.74
CA THR A 196 -9.16 13.43 11.07
C THR A 196 -8.87 14.76 10.39
N ILE A 197 -9.84 15.31 9.68
CA ILE A 197 -9.67 16.50 8.83
C ILE A 197 -10.13 17.76 9.54
N TYR A 198 -11.26 17.70 10.27
CA TYR A 198 -11.90 18.87 10.87
C TYR A 198 -11.62 19.03 12.37
N ALA A 199 -11.08 17.98 13.04
CA ALA A 199 -10.62 18.11 14.42
C ALA A 199 -9.46 19.13 14.52
N GLY A 200 -9.53 20.04 15.47
CA GLY A 200 -8.53 21.09 15.73
C GLY A 200 -9.07 22.09 16.66
#